data_f4cb6509b0c2065621fa844faeedba99
#
_entry.id   f4cb6509b0c2065621fa844faeedba99
#
_cell.length_a   1.000
_cell.length_b   1.000
_cell.length_c   1.000
_cell.angle_alpha   90.00
_cell.angle_beta   90.00
_cell.angle_gamma   90.00
#
_symmetry.space_group_name_H-M   'P 1'
#
loop_
_entity.id
_entity.type
_entity.pdbx_description
1 polymer ?
#
loop_
_entity_poly.entity_id
_entity_poly.type
_entity_poly.pdbx_seq_one_letter_code
_entity_poly.pdbx_strand_id
1 'polypeptide(L)'
;MKKRIPAIIALTIFFAYFASNYSKQSPRTEIEYTAFGKTPVHLNGRAQPLDSVARNALLSIQYKRTIRDESGKKAPAIVWLTELLMSPDLAHARPIFKITDEDIRSLLQLPKKPSKRNDLLIALLGPGSAHFFYSFHELAPSLKTISEQAKKAGELEDAQRSRFQKAVLKLARALSTYTSLSQTLHHGQVASFSQELQDLEAFAPAGIAAVNQRQMGQEFDENDFNKIMNIGYLYQGFEQSGHFLSLPSKSESGEF
;
A
#
# COMPACT_ATOMS: atom_id res chain seq x y z
N MET A 1 -52.91 22.48 9.22
CA MET A 1 -51.71 22.07 9.96
C MET A 1 -51.24 20.66 9.67
N LYS A 2 -52.12 19.66 9.41
CA LYS A 2 -51.75 18.24 9.18
C LYS A 2 -50.84 17.97 7.95
N LYS A 3 -50.84 18.79 6.89
CA LYS A 3 -50.06 18.59 5.66
C LYS A 3 -48.53 18.87 5.79
N ARG A 4 -48.07 19.52 6.88
CA ARG A 4 -46.65 19.89 7.08
C ARG A 4 -45.88 18.86 7.95
N ILE A 5 -46.59 17.94 8.59
CA ILE A 5 -45.99 16.91 9.49
C ILE A 5 -45.02 16.02 8.74
N PRO A 6 -45.30 15.45 7.55
CA PRO A 6 -44.34 14.57 6.85
C PRO A 6 -43.07 15.30 6.41
N ALA A 7 -43.18 16.59 6.05
CA ALA A 7 -42.00 17.39 5.69
C ALA A 7 -41.09 17.68 6.88
N ILE A 8 -41.65 17.92 8.06
CA ILE A 8 -40.88 18.11 9.30
C ILE A 8 -40.19 16.81 9.70
N ILE A 9 -40.87 15.66 9.62
CA ILE A 9 -40.28 14.35 9.90
C ILE A 9 -39.13 14.05 8.96
N ALA A 10 -39.29 14.29 7.66
CA ALA A 10 -38.22 14.09 6.66
C ALA A 10 -36.99 14.98 6.94
N LEU A 11 -37.25 16.26 7.30
CA LEU A 11 -36.19 17.20 7.65
C LEU A 11 -35.44 16.79 8.91
N THR A 12 -36.16 16.29 9.93
CA THR A 12 -35.56 15.80 11.19
C THR A 12 -34.70 14.56 10.95
N ILE A 13 -35.18 13.62 10.15
CA ILE A 13 -34.40 12.41 9.76
C ILE A 13 -33.16 12.81 8.95
N PHE A 14 -33.29 13.78 8.05
CA PHE A 14 -32.16 14.28 7.28
C PHE A 14 -31.12 14.96 8.17
N PHE A 15 -31.53 15.83 9.09
CA PHE A 15 -30.61 16.46 10.04
C PHE A 15 -30.01 15.47 11.03
N ALA A 16 -30.75 14.47 11.53
CA ALA A 16 -30.25 13.43 12.39
C ALA A 16 -29.21 12.55 11.66
N TYR A 17 -29.46 12.22 10.40
CA TYR A 17 -28.49 11.51 9.55
C TYR A 17 -27.22 12.32 9.33
N PHE A 18 -27.35 13.63 9.05
CA PHE A 18 -26.20 14.52 8.85
C PHE A 18 -25.41 14.73 10.13
N ALA A 19 -26.08 14.96 11.27
CA ALA A 19 -25.45 15.10 12.58
C ALA A 19 -24.73 13.82 13.02
N SER A 20 -25.33 12.66 12.77
CA SER A 20 -24.72 11.34 13.05
C SER A 20 -23.45 11.10 12.24
N ASN A 21 -23.37 11.61 11.01
CA ASN A 21 -22.16 11.51 10.19
C ASN A 21 -21.10 12.56 10.55
N TYR A 22 -21.52 13.73 11.07
CA TYR A 22 -20.59 14.80 11.47
C TYR A 22 -19.95 14.53 12.84
N SER A 23 -20.63 13.79 13.71
CA SER A 23 -20.18 13.50 15.08
C SER A 23 -19.21 12.32 15.20
N LYS A 24 -18.81 11.69 14.10
CA LYS A 24 -17.76 10.66 14.12
C LYS A 24 -16.38 11.27 14.15
N GLN A 25 -16.03 11.95 15.25
CA GLN A 25 -14.64 12.19 15.57
C GLN A 25 -13.95 10.82 15.73
N SER A 26 -12.97 10.57 14.89
CA SER A 26 -12.08 9.42 15.06
C SER A 26 -11.45 9.47 16.44
N PRO A 27 -11.31 8.33 17.15
CA PRO A 27 -10.59 8.32 18.41
C PRO A 27 -9.22 8.95 18.20
N ARG A 28 -8.78 9.80 19.14
CA ARG A 28 -7.43 10.37 19.17
C ARG A 28 -6.45 9.21 19.35
N THR A 29 -5.93 8.70 18.26
CA THR A 29 -4.75 7.85 18.23
C THR A 29 -3.53 8.76 18.23
N GLU A 30 -2.40 8.31 18.73
CA GLU A 30 -1.14 9.06 18.71
C GLU A 30 -0.75 9.52 17.30
N ILE A 31 -1.25 8.85 16.26
CA ILE A 31 -1.06 9.21 14.85
C ILE A 31 -2.30 9.94 14.33
N GLU A 32 -2.11 11.18 13.87
CA GLU A 32 -3.16 11.91 13.19
C GLU A 32 -3.26 11.48 11.72
N TYR A 33 -3.97 10.38 11.49
CA TYR A 33 -4.14 9.77 10.14
C TYR A 33 -4.65 10.75 9.09
N THR A 34 -5.47 11.74 9.49
CA THR A 34 -6.01 12.73 8.55
C THR A 34 -4.93 13.66 8.03
N ALA A 35 -4.04 14.15 8.91
CA ALA A 35 -2.92 15.00 8.50
C ALA A 35 -1.90 14.19 7.70
N PHE A 36 -1.53 12.99 8.18
CA PHE A 36 -0.62 12.10 7.49
C PHE A 36 -1.13 11.72 6.08
N GLY A 37 -2.44 11.48 5.94
CA GLY A 37 -3.05 11.15 4.65
C GLY A 37 -3.02 12.30 3.63
N LYS A 38 -2.86 13.55 4.07
CA LYS A 38 -2.74 14.73 3.19
C LYS A 38 -1.31 14.94 2.68
N THR A 39 -0.32 14.24 3.23
CA THR A 39 1.07 14.36 2.78
C THR A 39 1.15 14.13 1.27
N PRO A 40 1.67 15.10 0.50
CA PRO A 40 1.84 14.94 -0.93
C PRO A 40 2.98 13.95 -1.20
N VAL A 41 2.74 13.02 -2.11
CA VAL A 41 3.74 12.04 -2.55
C VAL A 41 3.70 11.91 -4.07
N HIS A 42 4.85 11.61 -4.65
CA HIS A 42 4.93 11.24 -6.06
C HIS A 42 4.79 9.74 -6.20
N LEU A 43 3.91 9.32 -7.09
CA LEU A 43 3.77 7.93 -7.52
C LEU A 43 3.41 7.90 -8.99
N ASN A 44 4.18 7.15 -9.79
CA ASN A 44 4.00 7.05 -11.25
C ASN A 44 3.98 8.43 -11.95
N GLY A 45 4.89 9.32 -11.56
CA GLY A 45 5.03 10.66 -12.14
C GLY A 45 3.92 11.66 -11.77
N ARG A 46 3.09 11.36 -10.77
CA ARG A 46 2.01 12.25 -10.33
C ARG A 46 2.12 12.55 -8.83
N ALA A 47 2.03 13.84 -8.50
CA ALA A 47 1.84 14.26 -7.11
C ALA A 47 0.40 13.98 -6.68
N GLN A 48 0.22 13.28 -5.57
CA GLN A 48 -1.09 12.94 -5.01
C GLN A 48 -1.02 12.79 -3.49
N PRO A 49 -2.13 12.98 -2.77
CA PRO A 49 -2.17 12.73 -1.34
C PRO A 49 -1.92 11.26 -1.02
N LEU A 50 -1.21 10.98 0.07
CA LEU A 50 -0.90 9.62 0.53
C LEU A 50 -2.17 8.78 0.75
N ASP A 51 -3.27 9.40 1.22
CA ASP A 51 -4.57 8.72 1.36
C ASP A 51 -5.16 8.27 0.00
N SER A 52 -4.89 9.00 -1.08
CA SER A 52 -5.28 8.58 -2.43
C SER A 52 -4.49 7.34 -2.86
N VAL A 53 -3.19 7.29 -2.57
CA VAL A 53 -2.36 6.11 -2.80
C VAL A 53 -2.90 4.91 -2.03
N ALA A 54 -3.18 5.08 -0.73
CA ALA A 54 -3.73 4.04 0.12
C ALA A 54 -5.05 3.46 -0.43
N ARG A 55 -5.98 4.34 -0.82
CA ARG A 55 -7.28 3.92 -1.38
C ARG A 55 -7.14 3.20 -2.71
N ASN A 56 -6.28 3.68 -3.59
CA ASN A 56 -6.07 3.07 -4.91
C ASN A 56 -5.37 1.72 -4.78
N ALA A 57 -4.38 1.60 -3.90
CA ALA A 57 -3.71 0.33 -3.62
C ALA A 57 -4.70 -0.70 -3.05
N LEU A 58 -5.47 -0.36 -2.03
CA LEU A 58 -6.49 -1.27 -1.48
C LEU A 58 -7.56 -1.62 -2.51
N LEU A 59 -7.95 -0.68 -3.37
CA LEU A 59 -8.91 -0.97 -4.43
C LEU A 59 -8.35 -2.00 -5.41
N SER A 60 -7.07 -1.95 -5.75
CA SER A 60 -6.42 -2.92 -6.63
C SER A 60 -6.26 -4.29 -5.96
N ILE A 61 -5.99 -4.34 -4.64
CA ILE A 61 -5.71 -5.57 -3.89
C ILE A 61 -7.01 -6.30 -3.50
N GLN A 62 -7.97 -5.58 -2.90
CA GLN A 62 -9.17 -6.20 -2.33
C GLN A 62 -10.49 -5.70 -2.91
N TYR A 63 -10.47 -4.79 -3.90
CA TYR A 63 -11.66 -4.14 -4.50
C TYR A 63 -12.48 -3.28 -3.53
N LYS A 64 -11.86 -2.80 -2.46
CA LYS A 64 -12.46 -1.89 -1.48
C LYS A 64 -11.45 -0.84 -1.07
N ARG A 65 -11.93 0.37 -0.76
CA ARG A 65 -11.11 1.52 -0.33
C ARG A 65 -11.01 1.65 1.19
N THR A 66 -11.41 0.62 1.93
CA THR A 66 -11.41 0.60 3.40
C THR A 66 -10.99 -0.77 3.88
N ILE A 67 -10.38 -0.84 5.04
CA ILE A 67 -10.07 -2.09 5.73
C ILE A 67 -11.07 -2.33 6.87
N ARG A 68 -10.92 -3.48 7.53
CA ARG A 68 -11.49 -3.71 8.86
C ARG A 68 -10.36 -3.69 9.87
N ASP A 69 -10.56 -2.96 10.97
CA ASP A 69 -9.66 -2.99 12.11
C ASP A 69 -9.79 -4.32 12.88
N GLU A 70 -9.03 -4.46 13.95
CA GLU A 70 -9.06 -5.67 14.81
C GLU A 70 -10.44 -5.91 15.46
N SER A 71 -11.19 -4.84 15.71
CA SER A 71 -12.56 -4.91 16.23
C SER A 71 -13.60 -5.26 15.17
N GLY A 72 -13.18 -5.41 13.88
CA GLY A 72 -14.08 -5.66 12.75
C GLY A 72 -14.78 -4.42 12.21
N LYS A 73 -14.54 -3.22 12.77
CA LYS A 73 -15.07 -1.95 12.26
C LYS A 73 -14.35 -1.50 10.98
N LYS A 74 -15.06 -0.71 10.18
CA LYS A 74 -14.44 -0.11 8.99
C LYS A 74 -13.44 0.96 9.39
N ALA A 75 -12.22 0.86 8.87
CA ALA A 75 -11.17 1.86 9.00
C ALA A 75 -10.78 2.42 7.63
N PRO A 76 -10.31 3.69 7.55
CA PRO A 76 -9.81 4.29 6.33
C PRO A 76 -8.59 3.55 5.77
N ALA A 77 -8.37 3.67 4.46
CA ALA A 77 -7.23 3.05 3.79
C ALA A 77 -5.88 3.52 4.34
N ILE A 78 -5.81 4.78 4.75
CA ILE A 78 -4.58 5.37 5.30
C ILE A 78 -4.08 4.64 6.56
N VAL A 79 -4.98 4.10 7.37
CA VAL A 79 -4.61 3.30 8.56
C VAL A 79 -3.81 2.06 8.13
N TRP A 80 -4.30 1.34 7.12
CA TRP A 80 -3.59 0.19 6.57
C TRP A 80 -2.25 0.57 5.94
N LEU A 81 -2.21 1.67 5.19
CA LEU A 81 -0.94 2.10 4.57
C LEU A 81 0.07 2.51 5.65
N THR A 82 -0.37 3.19 6.71
CA THR A 82 0.50 3.51 7.85
C THR A 82 1.05 2.25 8.51
N GLU A 83 0.19 1.24 8.75
CA GLU A 83 0.66 -0.05 9.27
C GLU A 83 1.70 -0.68 8.32
N LEU A 84 1.44 -0.67 7.02
CA LEU A 84 2.34 -1.25 6.02
C LEU A 84 3.70 -0.55 5.99
N LEU A 85 3.71 0.77 6.15
CA LEU A 85 4.92 1.59 6.12
C LEU A 85 5.70 1.54 7.44
N MET A 86 5.03 1.46 8.59
CA MET A 86 5.66 1.60 9.90
C MET A 86 5.82 0.27 10.65
N SER A 87 4.97 -0.72 10.35
CA SER A 87 4.92 -2.01 11.04
C SER A 87 4.55 -3.10 10.05
N PRO A 88 5.41 -3.41 9.05
CA PRO A 88 5.08 -4.31 7.97
C PRO A 88 4.66 -5.71 8.45
N ASP A 89 5.20 -6.21 9.55
CA ASP A 89 4.84 -7.52 10.09
C ASP A 89 3.34 -7.62 10.45
N LEU A 90 2.79 -6.56 11.04
CA LEU A 90 1.36 -6.49 11.33
C LEU A 90 0.53 -6.45 10.04
N ALA A 91 0.96 -5.64 9.08
CA ALA A 91 0.30 -5.54 7.79
C ALA A 91 0.38 -6.85 6.98
N HIS A 92 1.52 -7.57 7.07
CA HIS A 92 1.73 -8.86 6.40
C HIS A 92 0.80 -9.97 6.91
N ALA A 93 0.41 -9.92 8.18
CA ALA A 93 -0.56 -10.86 8.77
C ALA A 93 -2.01 -10.54 8.38
N ARG A 94 -2.31 -9.32 7.90
CA ARG A 94 -3.67 -8.89 7.61
C ARG A 94 -4.23 -9.52 6.32
N PRO A 95 -5.40 -10.18 6.37
CA PRO A 95 -5.99 -10.85 5.19
C PRO A 95 -6.68 -9.82 4.28
N ILE A 96 -5.95 -9.31 3.30
CA ILE A 96 -6.43 -8.29 2.34
C ILE A 96 -6.47 -8.78 0.90
N PHE A 97 -5.72 -9.84 0.54
CA PHE A 97 -5.72 -10.35 -0.84
C PHE A 97 -6.96 -11.17 -1.11
N LYS A 98 -7.82 -10.65 -1.98
CA LYS A 98 -9.06 -11.31 -2.36
C LYS A 98 -8.80 -12.29 -3.51
N ILE A 99 -8.90 -13.59 -3.24
CA ILE A 99 -8.77 -14.66 -4.23
C ILE A 99 -10.10 -15.38 -4.36
N THR A 100 -10.79 -15.16 -5.48
CA THR A 100 -12.10 -15.76 -5.77
C THR A 100 -12.00 -16.98 -6.67
N ASP A 101 -10.92 -17.09 -7.44
CA ASP A 101 -10.70 -18.18 -8.39
C ASP A 101 -10.26 -19.45 -7.65
N GLU A 102 -10.94 -20.56 -7.92
CA GLU A 102 -10.70 -21.83 -7.25
C GLU A 102 -9.42 -22.51 -7.76
N ASP A 103 -9.14 -22.36 -9.05
CA ASP A 103 -7.94 -22.95 -9.66
C ASP A 103 -6.68 -22.30 -9.07
N ILE A 104 -6.71 -20.99 -8.82
CA ILE A 104 -5.60 -20.29 -8.13
C ILE A 104 -5.45 -20.83 -6.70
N ARG A 105 -6.54 -20.98 -5.95
CA ARG A 105 -6.47 -21.48 -4.58
C ARG A 105 -5.92 -22.90 -4.52
N SER A 106 -6.31 -23.74 -5.47
CA SER A 106 -5.83 -25.10 -5.59
C SER A 106 -4.34 -25.14 -5.98
N LEU A 107 -3.94 -24.35 -6.97
CA LEU A 107 -2.56 -24.21 -7.42
C LEU A 107 -1.62 -23.80 -6.27
N LEU A 108 -2.05 -22.83 -5.47
CA LEU A 108 -1.26 -22.26 -4.38
C LEU A 108 -1.45 -23.03 -3.06
N GLN A 109 -2.22 -24.12 -3.06
CA GLN A 109 -2.54 -24.96 -1.89
C GLN A 109 -3.06 -24.12 -0.69
N LEU A 110 -3.85 -23.09 -0.97
CA LEU A 110 -4.32 -22.20 0.06
C LEU A 110 -5.41 -22.85 0.93
N PRO A 111 -5.38 -22.63 2.26
CA PRO A 111 -6.36 -23.22 3.16
C PRO A 111 -7.78 -22.78 2.83
N LYS A 112 -8.74 -23.67 2.96
CA LYS A 112 -10.16 -23.33 2.83
C LYS A 112 -10.55 -22.46 4.03
N LYS A 113 -10.94 -21.22 3.76
CA LYS A 113 -11.42 -20.27 4.78
C LYS A 113 -12.93 -20.14 4.70
N PRO A 114 -13.61 -19.85 5.84
CA PRO A 114 -15.02 -19.49 5.79
C PRO A 114 -15.20 -18.24 4.93
N SER A 115 -16.25 -18.23 4.12
CA SER A 115 -16.59 -17.07 3.32
C SER A 115 -16.98 -15.90 4.23
N LYS A 116 -16.47 -14.70 3.93
CA LYS A 116 -16.90 -13.47 4.64
C LYS A 116 -18.27 -12.97 4.18
N ARG A 117 -19.00 -13.75 3.41
CA ARG A 117 -20.35 -13.42 2.95
C ARG A 117 -21.37 -14.18 3.81
N ASN A 118 -22.49 -13.54 4.11
CA ASN A 118 -23.57 -14.20 4.85
C ASN A 118 -24.02 -15.47 4.13
N ASP A 119 -24.16 -16.57 4.85
CA ASP A 119 -24.54 -17.88 4.31
C ASP A 119 -25.83 -17.82 3.50
N LEU A 120 -26.79 -16.96 3.90
CA LEU A 120 -28.01 -16.69 3.16
C LEU A 120 -27.72 -16.15 1.73
N LEU A 121 -26.76 -15.25 1.57
CA LEU A 121 -26.38 -14.71 0.27
C LEU A 121 -25.62 -15.72 -0.58
N ILE A 122 -24.87 -16.63 0.02
CA ILE A 122 -24.23 -17.75 -0.67
C ILE A 122 -25.28 -18.73 -1.16
N ALA A 123 -26.27 -19.04 -0.35
CA ALA A 123 -27.38 -19.91 -0.72
C ALA A 123 -28.23 -19.32 -1.88
N LEU A 124 -28.42 -17.99 -1.88
CA LEU A 124 -29.22 -17.31 -2.91
C LEU A 124 -28.47 -17.10 -4.24
N LEU A 125 -27.18 -16.76 -4.18
CA LEU A 125 -26.37 -16.37 -5.35
C LEU A 125 -25.33 -17.41 -5.76
N GLY A 126 -25.32 -18.55 -5.08
CA GLY A 126 -24.41 -19.67 -5.33
C GLY A 126 -22.99 -19.50 -4.74
N PRO A 127 -22.21 -20.58 -4.73
CA PRO A 127 -20.88 -20.62 -4.13
C PRO A 127 -19.84 -19.73 -4.82
N GLY A 128 -20.05 -19.38 -6.08
CA GLY A 128 -19.19 -18.42 -6.81
C GLY A 128 -19.22 -17.00 -6.27
N SER A 129 -20.15 -16.69 -5.33
CA SER A 129 -20.23 -15.42 -4.63
C SER A 129 -19.37 -15.35 -3.37
N ALA A 130 -18.77 -16.45 -2.94
CA ALA A 130 -17.90 -16.52 -1.78
C ALA A 130 -16.62 -15.70 -2.00
N HIS A 131 -16.23 -14.94 -0.97
CA HIS A 131 -15.04 -14.12 -1.02
C HIS A 131 -14.04 -14.62 0.01
N PHE A 132 -12.87 -15.05 -0.47
CA PHE A 132 -11.78 -15.55 0.35
C PHE A 132 -10.67 -14.51 0.41
N PHE A 133 -10.22 -14.21 1.61
CA PHE A 133 -9.16 -13.24 1.84
C PHE A 133 -7.95 -13.93 2.48
N TYR A 134 -6.79 -13.69 1.92
CA TYR A 134 -5.51 -14.20 2.38
C TYR A 134 -4.57 -13.08 2.77
N SER A 135 -3.67 -13.35 3.68
CA SER A 135 -2.62 -12.43 4.10
C SER A 135 -1.39 -12.57 3.19
N PHE A 136 -0.47 -11.60 3.27
CA PHE A 136 0.80 -11.71 2.57
C PHE A 136 1.61 -12.91 3.05
N HIS A 137 1.63 -13.17 4.37
CA HIS A 137 2.31 -14.34 4.94
C HIS A 137 1.83 -15.67 4.34
N GLU A 138 0.53 -15.80 4.07
CA GLU A 138 -0.01 -17.02 3.46
C GLU A 138 0.36 -17.16 1.98
N LEU A 139 0.61 -16.04 1.29
CA LEU A 139 0.96 -16.03 -0.13
C LEU A 139 2.48 -16.06 -0.35
N ALA A 140 3.28 -15.64 0.62
CA ALA A 140 4.73 -15.52 0.50
C ALA A 140 5.42 -16.81 0.02
N PRO A 141 5.09 -18.02 0.50
CA PRO A 141 5.71 -19.27 0.02
C PRO A 141 5.43 -19.52 -1.47
N SER A 142 4.35 -18.96 -2.01
CA SER A 142 3.89 -19.21 -3.38
C SER A 142 4.25 -18.10 -4.36
N LEU A 143 5.01 -17.06 -3.94
CA LEU A 143 5.36 -15.92 -4.78
C LEU A 143 6.06 -16.32 -6.08
N LYS A 144 6.98 -17.28 -6.01
CA LYS A 144 7.68 -17.79 -7.19
C LYS A 144 6.70 -18.42 -8.18
N THR A 145 5.81 -19.28 -7.73
CA THR A 145 4.79 -19.91 -8.57
C THR A 145 3.87 -18.87 -9.20
N ILE A 146 3.42 -17.86 -8.44
CA ILE A 146 2.58 -16.77 -8.95
C ILE A 146 3.33 -15.99 -10.03
N SER A 147 4.61 -15.66 -9.80
CA SER A 147 5.45 -14.92 -10.76
C SER A 147 5.64 -15.69 -12.07
N GLU A 148 5.95 -16.99 -12.00
CA GLU A 148 6.11 -17.86 -13.17
C GLU A 148 4.82 -17.97 -13.99
N GLN A 149 3.68 -18.16 -13.33
CA GLN A 149 2.38 -18.22 -14.00
C GLN A 149 1.99 -16.85 -14.60
N ALA A 150 2.29 -15.76 -13.90
CA ALA A 150 2.05 -14.42 -14.40
C ALA A 150 2.91 -14.09 -15.64
N LYS A 151 4.17 -14.52 -15.65
CA LYS A 151 5.05 -14.39 -16.82
C LYS A 151 4.46 -15.11 -18.03
N LYS A 152 4.10 -16.40 -17.88
CA LYS A 152 3.46 -17.19 -18.94
C LYS A 152 2.17 -16.56 -19.46
N ALA A 153 1.34 -16.02 -18.53
CA ALA A 153 0.11 -15.34 -18.90
C ALA A 153 0.37 -13.99 -19.57
N GLY A 154 1.48 -13.31 -19.25
CA GLY A 154 1.89 -12.04 -19.83
C GLY A 154 2.34 -12.14 -21.28
N GLU A 155 2.87 -13.29 -21.69
CA GLU A 155 3.31 -13.57 -23.07
C GLU A 155 2.12 -13.69 -24.06
N LEU A 156 0.92 -13.88 -23.57
CA LEU A 156 -0.29 -13.98 -24.39
C LEU A 156 -0.97 -12.62 -24.55
N GLU A 157 -1.61 -12.40 -25.69
CA GLU A 157 -2.51 -11.25 -25.88
C GLU A 157 -3.74 -11.34 -24.98
N ASP A 158 -4.29 -10.19 -24.58
CA ASP A 158 -5.41 -10.15 -23.62
C ASP A 158 -6.65 -10.94 -24.06
N ALA A 159 -6.91 -10.98 -25.37
CA ALA A 159 -8.02 -11.75 -25.97
C ALA A 159 -7.81 -13.27 -25.84
N GLN A 160 -6.57 -13.74 -25.83
CA GLN A 160 -6.22 -15.16 -25.76
C GLN A 160 -6.13 -15.69 -24.33
N ARG A 161 -6.08 -14.78 -23.32
CA ARG A 161 -5.96 -15.16 -21.93
C ARG A 161 -7.22 -15.80 -21.39
N SER A 162 -7.08 -16.99 -20.81
CA SER A 162 -8.13 -17.64 -20.06
C SER A 162 -8.52 -16.83 -18.81
N ARG A 163 -9.66 -17.19 -18.19
CA ARG A 163 -10.10 -16.62 -16.92
C ARG A 163 -9.04 -16.78 -15.81
N PHE A 164 -8.45 -17.96 -15.71
CA PHE A 164 -7.39 -18.27 -14.78
C PHE A 164 -6.18 -17.35 -14.98
N GLN A 165 -5.69 -17.21 -16.21
CA GLN A 165 -4.54 -16.36 -16.53
C GLN A 165 -4.78 -14.88 -16.21
N LYS A 166 -5.97 -14.36 -16.51
CA LYS A 166 -6.36 -13.00 -16.12
C LYS A 166 -6.38 -12.84 -14.60
N ALA A 167 -6.86 -13.84 -13.86
CA ALA A 167 -6.90 -13.81 -12.41
C ALA A 167 -5.49 -13.88 -11.77
N VAL A 168 -4.60 -14.70 -12.34
CA VAL A 168 -3.18 -14.76 -11.91
C VAL A 168 -2.47 -13.43 -12.14
N LEU A 169 -2.60 -12.82 -13.31
CA LEU A 169 -2.01 -11.50 -13.59
C LEU A 169 -2.52 -10.44 -12.62
N LYS A 170 -3.78 -10.50 -12.27
CA LYS A 170 -4.40 -9.58 -11.31
C LYS A 170 -3.83 -9.76 -9.92
N LEU A 171 -3.66 -11.01 -9.46
CA LEU A 171 -3.03 -11.33 -8.20
C LEU A 171 -1.55 -10.87 -8.18
N ALA A 172 -0.81 -11.14 -9.24
CA ALA A 172 0.59 -10.72 -9.36
C ALA A 172 0.75 -9.20 -9.29
N ARG A 173 -0.12 -8.43 -9.96
CA ARG A 173 -0.12 -6.97 -9.87
C ARG A 173 -0.46 -6.47 -8.46
N ALA A 174 -1.42 -7.11 -7.80
CA ALA A 174 -1.78 -6.76 -6.41
C ALA A 174 -0.61 -7.00 -5.45
N LEU A 175 0.09 -8.13 -5.60
CA LEU A 175 1.29 -8.46 -4.83
C LEU A 175 2.44 -7.50 -5.13
N SER A 176 2.70 -7.18 -6.40
CA SER A 176 3.71 -6.20 -6.79
C SER A 176 3.45 -4.84 -6.15
N THR A 177 2.22 -4.31 -6.25
CA THR A 177 1.83 -3.05 -5.59
C THR A 177 2.04 -3.11 -4.08
N TYR A 178 1.64 -4.20 -3.45
CA TYR A 178 1.80 -4.40 -2.01
C TYR A 178 3.28 -4.42 -1.60
N THR A 179 4.10 -5.22 -2.27
CA THR A 179 5.53 -5.35 -1.98
C THR A 179 6.25 -4.02 -2.19
N SER A 180 5.97 -3.31 -3.27
CA SER A 180 6.56 -2.00 -3.53
C SER A 180 6.24 -1.00 -2.43
N LEU A 181 4.99 -0.94 -1.98
CA LEU A 181 4.60 -0.06 -0.88
C LEU A 181 5.25 -0.47 0.45
N SER A 182 5.33 -1.77 0.75
CA SER A 182 5.95 -2.25 2.00
C SER A 182 7.44 -1.95 2.07
N GLN A 183 8.11 -1.83 0.94
CA GLN A 183 9.53 -1.52 0.85
C GLN A 183 9.84 -0.01 0.85
N THR A 184 8.84 0.85 0.81
CA THR A 184 9.03 2.30 0.71
C THR A 184 9.87 2.89 1.86
N LEU A 185 9.63 2.46 3.10
CA LEU A 185 10.39 2.89 4.28
C LEU A 185 11.31 1.80 4.83
N HIS A 186 11.06 0.53 4.48
CA HIS A 186 11.82 -0.61 4.98
C HIS A 186 12.60 -1.22 3.84
N HIS A 187 13.81 -0.72 3.63
CA HIS A 187 14.68 -1.31 2.64
C HIS A 187 15.38 -2.52 3.23
N GLY A 188 14.74 -3.65 3.00
CA GLY A 188 15.35 -4.99 2.91
C GLY A 188 16.19 -5.55 4.05
N GLN A 189 16.74 -4.79 5.01
CA GLN A 189 17.54 -5.32 6.12
C GLN A 189 17.87 -4.30 7.22
N VAL A 190 17.22 -3.14 7.22
CA VAL A 190 17.56 -2.08 8.14
C VAL A 190 16.84 -2.24 9.47
N ALA A 191 17.55 -2.72 10.45
CA ALA A 191 17.03 -2.91 11.82
C ALA A 191 16.66 -1.58 12.51
N SER A 192 17.16 -0.44 12.03
CA SER A 192 16.80 0.88 12.55
C SER A 192 16.99 2.00 11.52
N PHE A 193 15.96 2.32 10.77
CA PHE A 193 15.95 3.47 9.84
C PHE A 193 16.36 4.79 10.53
N SER A 194 15.91 4.99 11.77
CA SER A 194 16.28 6.17 12.57
C SER A 194 17.77 6.24 12.83
N GLN A 195 18.43 5.12 13.09
CA GLN A 195 19.86 5.07 13.33
C GLN A 195 20.64 5.34 12.04
N GLU A 196 20.22 4.74 10.93
CA GLU A 196 20.87 5.00 9.63
C GLU A 196 20.71 6.43 9.17
N LEU A 197 19.56 7.07 9.46
CA LEU A 197 19.37 8.48 9.14
C LEU A 197 20.32 9.37 9.96
N GLN A 198 20.48 9.07 11.25
CA GLN A 198 21.44 9.77 12.11
C GLN A 198 22.89 9.55 11.66
N ASP A 199 23.23 8.31 11.32
CA ASP A 199 24.56 7.97 10.80
C ASP A 199 24.82 8.67 9.47
N LEU A 200 23.81 8.75 8.58
CA LEU A 200 23.88 9.50 7.33
C LEU A 200 24.08 10.99 7.57
N GLU A 201 23.31 11.62 8.46
CA GLU A 201 23.46 13.03 8.81
C GLU A 201 24.85 13.32 9.36
N ALA A 202 25.39 12.40 10.17
CA ALA A 202 26.70 12.56 10.79
C ALA A 202 27.86 12.50 9.75
N PHE A 203 27.79 11.58 8.78
CA PHE A 203 28.91 11.39 7.85
C PHE A 203 28.73 12.07 6.47
N ALA A 204 27.52 12.50 6.09
CA ALA A 204 27.25 13.12 4.79
C ALA A 204 28.17 14.31 4.49
N PRO A 205 28.50 15.21 5.43
CA PRO A 205 29.44 16.30 5.17
C PRO A 205 30.83 15.82 4.75
N ALA A 206 31.37 14.79 5.41
CA ALA A 206 32.67 14.21 5.10
C ALA A 206 32.64 13.49 3.72
N GLY A 207 31.59 12.71 3.46
CA GLY A 207 31.42 12.04 2.17
C GLY A 207 31.27 13.00 0.99
N ILE A 208 30.50 14.08 1.17
CA ILE A 208 30.36 15.14 0.14
C ILE A 208 31.69 15.85 -0.09
N ALA A 209 32.46 16.13 0.99
CA ALA A 209 33.79 16.71 0.86
C ALA A 209 34.74 15.80 0.07
N ALA A 210 34.74 14.49 0.36
CA ALA A 210 35.55 13.51 -0.37
C ALA A 210 35.18 13.45 -1.87
N VAL A 211 33.89 13.51 -2.24
CA VAL A 211 33.46 13.59 -3.63
C VAL A 211 33.97 14.85 -4.31
N ASN A 212 33.85 16.00 -3.66
CA ASN A 212 34.33 17.28 -4.21
C ASN A 212 35.85 17.30 -4.38
N GLN A 213 36.62 16.81 -3.40
CA GLN A 213 38.07 16.69 -3.47
C GLN A 213 38.51 15.82 -4.63
N ARG A 214 37.85 14.66 -4.82
CA ARG A 214 38.12 13.80 -5.97
C ARG A 214 37.82 14.48 -7.31
N GLN A 215 36.72 15.23 -7.41
CA GLN A 215 36.42 15.99 -8.63
C GLN A 215 37.45 17.06 -8.96
N MET A 216 38.06 17.64 -7.90
CA MET A 216 39.12 18.65 -8.05
C MET A 216 40.53 18.03 -8.24
N GLY A 217 40.65 16.70 -8.30
CA GLY A 217 41.91 16.00 -8.40
C GLY A 217 42.80 16.11 -7.13
N GLN A 218 42.18 16.38 -5.98
CA GLN A 218 42.86 16.46 -4.70
C GLN A 218 42.84 15.10 -3.97
N GLU A 219 43.71 14.98 -2.97
CA GLU A 219 43.70 13.81 -2.09
C GLU A 219 42.41 13.76 -1.27
N PHE A 220 41.76 12.59 -1.20
CA PHE A 220 40.46 12.43 -0.54
C PHE A 220 40.41 11.13 0.27
N ASP A 221 39.54 11.04 1.27
CA ASP A 221 39.31 9.83 2.03
C ASP A 221 38.48 8.82 1.21
N GLU A 222 39.11 7.67 0.85
CA GLU A 222 38.45 6.62 0.05
C GLU A 222 37.27 5.96 0.79
N ASN A 223 37.32 5.87 2.13
CA ASN A 223 36.28 5.24 2.91
C ASN A 223 35.01 6.09 2.92
N ASP A 224 35.15 7.40 3.14
CA ASP A 224 34.05 8.34 3.13
C ASP A 224 33.48 8.49 1.72
N PHE A 225 34.35 8.50 0.68
CA PHE A 225 33.92 8.47 -0.70
C PHE A 225 33.11 7.24 -1.02
N ASN A 226 33.58 6.04 -0.68
CA ASN A 226 32.89 4.80 -0.97
C ASN A 226 31.55 4.67 -0.22
N LYS A 227 31.49 5.15 1.01
CA LYS A 227 30.24 5.19 1.79
C LYS A 227 29.18 6.03 1.10
N ILE A 228 29.50 7.28 0.70
CA ILE A 228 28.53 8.17 0.07
C ILE A 228 28.12 7.67 -1.31
N MET A 229 29.05 7.09 -2.07
CA MET A 229 28.77 6.50 -3.38
C MET A 229 27.85 5.28 -3.25
N ASN A 230 28.06 4.41 -2.28
CA ASN A 230 27.16 3.27 -2.04
C ASN A 230 25.74 3.70 -1.75
N ILE A 231 25.55 4.76 -0.95
CA ILE A 231 24.24 5.33 -0.70
C ILE A 231 23.65 5.93 -1.97
N GLY A 232 24.45 6.64 -2.77
CA GLY A 232 24.03 7.15 -4.06
C GLY A 232 23.56 6.04 -5.02
N TYR A 233 24.27 4.92 -5.09
CA TYR A 233 23.87 3.76 -5.89
C TYR A 233 22.59 3.09 -5.36
N LEU A 234 22.44 2.97 -4.05
CA LEU A 234 21.21 2.48 -3.44
C LEU A 234 20.04 3.40 -3.80
N TYR A 235 20.19 4.71 -3.63
CA TYR A 235 19.16 5.69 -3.98
C TYR A 235 18.80 5.66 -5.48
N GLN A 236 19.79 5.58 -6.34
CA GLN A 236 19.59 5.46 -7.79
C GLN A 236 18.86 4.15 -8.16
N GLY A 237 19.17 3.05 -7.50
CA GLY A 237 18.44 1.78 -7.63
C GLY A 237 16.98 1.92 -7.21
N PHE A 238 16.69 2.71 -6.19
CA PHE A 238 15.34 3.01 -5.74
C PHE A 238 14.58 3.85 -6.77
N GLU A 239 15.18 4.89 -7.28
CA GLU A 239 14.60 5.79 -8.26
C GLU A 239 14.28 5.05 -9.57
N GLN A 240 15.20 4.19 -10.03
CA GLN A 240 15.02 3.38 -11.24
C GLN A 240 13.99 2.27 -11.10
N SER A 241 13.74 1.78 -9.88
CA SER A 241 12.70 0.76 -9.64
C SER A 241 11.29 1.29 -9.90
N GLY A 242 11.10 2.61 -9.97
CA GLY A 242 9.82 3.26 -10.29
C GLY A 242 8.68 2.99 -9.31
N HIS A 243 8.98 2.37 -8.17
CA HIS A 243 7.99 1.81 -7.27
C HIS A 243 7.91 2.50 -5.90
N PHE A 244 8.69 3.58 -5.69
CA PHE A 244 8.73 4.26 -4.39
C PHE A 244 7.82 5.48 -4.35
N LEU A 245 7.22 5.67 -3.18
CA LEU A 245 6.63 6.94 -2.82
C LEU A 245 7.78 7.90 -2.53
N SER A 246 7.94 8.94 -3.33
CA SER A 246 8.86 10.02 -3.06
C SER A 246 8.10 11.27 -2.61
N LEU A 247 8.71 12.06 -1.74
CA LEU A 247 8.21 13.39 -1.44
C LEU A 247 8.51 14.31 -2.63
N PRO A 248 7.58 15.20 -3.03
CA PRO A 248 7.88 16.19 -4.05
C PRO A 248 9.02 17.09 -3.56
N SER A 249 10.05 17.27 -4.38
CA SER A 249 11.07 18.26 -4.12
C SER A 249 10.44 19.65 -4.12
N LYS A 250 10.90 20.50 -3.20
CA LYS A 250 10.51 21.90 -3.19
C LYS A 250 10.93 22.52 -4.52
N SER A 251 10.00 23.06 -5.30
CA SER A 251 10.37 23.81 -6.49
C SER A 251 11.17 25.05 -6.05
N GLU A 252 12.09 25.50 -6.87
CA GLU A 252 12.86 26.74 -6.60
C GLU A 252 11.96 27.97 -6.38
N SER A 253 10.70 27.91 -6.83
CA SER A 253 9.68 28.94 -6.58
C SER A 253 9.06 28.90 -5.20
N GLY A 254 9.31 27.88 -4.37
CA GLY A 254 8.78 27.78 -3.01
C GLY A 254 7.31 27.37 -2.90
N GLU A 255 6.64 27.12 -4.02
CA GLU A 255 5.26 26.61 -4.07
C GLU A 255 5.26 25.08 -4.20
N PHE A 256 4.37 24.44 -3.39
CA PHE A 256 4.09 23.00 -3.47
C PHE A 256 2.94 22.73 -4.43
#